data_eaa04636bc99a441aa868d2741dbeacd
#
_entry.id   eaa04636bc99a441aa868d2741dbeacd
#
_cell.length_a   1.000
_cell.length_b   1.000
_cell.length_c   1.000
_cell.angle_alpha   90.00
_cell.angle_beta   90.00
_cell.angle_gamma   90.00
#
_symmetry.space_group_name_H-M   'P 1'
#
loop_
_entity.id
_entity.type
_entity.pdbx_description
1 polymer ?
#
loop_
_entity_poly.entity_id
_entity_poly.type
_entity_poly.pdbx_seq_one_letter_code
_entity_poly.pdbx_strand_id
1 'polypeptide(L)'
;MKEQDARKALLAIPVPDELDAQRRTWPVVQAAFGEREPISWPRRHARPVLAFAVLLALLAAALSPPGRAFVREVREAIGVENAQEALFSLRGGGRLLVVSREGPWIVQPNGSRRLLGSYRDASWSPTGRFVIAARENELVALEPDGTTRWSLARPDVRLPRWGGNEIDTRIAYRSRWQLRVVAGDGSGDRLLVQRVGHVAPAWRPGLPHILAFVASDGRLVVVQTNNDRRLWARRLGRIERLEWSSDGRLLLVQGWRFLRVFSATGRLRYDLLGPPAAPIVDSSFAPSGRGLAFVQQGGVWVIDRLRPDGSAARRILGQGSFTDVAWSPDGKWVLAAWKEADQWVFRRVARVGKIEGVDNVAEQFGGFPSFAGWCCP
;
A
#
# COMPACT_ATOMS: atom_id res chain seq x y z
N MET A 1 28.02 -28.98 -8.24
CA MET A 1 26.96 -29.56 -9.10
C MET A 1 26.51 -28.45 -10.01
N LYS A 2 26.78 -28.51 -11.33
CA LYS A 2 26.50 -27.43 -12.27
C LYS A 2 25.01 -27.41 -12.59
N GLU A 3 24.42 -26.23 -12.75
CA GLU A 3 22.99 -26.00 -13.04
C GLU A 3 22.45 -26.86 -14.20
N GLN A 4 23.31 -27.16 -15.16
CA GLN A 4 23.00 -28.07 -16.29
C GLN A 4 22.75 -29.54 -15.86
N ASP A 5 23.40 -30.01 -14.79
CA ASP A 5 23.22 -31.38 -14.29
C ASP A 5 21.89 -31.52 -13.53
N ALA A 6 21.48 -30.47 -12.80
CA ALA A 6 20.19 -30.43 -12.14
C ALA A 6 19.01 -30.37 -13.14
N ARG A 7 19.18 -29.65 -14.24
CA ARG A 7 18.20 -29.58 -15.33
C ARG A 7 18.04 -30.90 -16.07
N LYS A 8 19.15 -31.62 -16.33
CA LYS A 8 19.12 -32.96 -16.91
C LYS A 8 18.46 -33.99 -15.99
N ALA A 9 18.71 -33.90 -14.68
CA ALA A 9 18.09 -34.79 -13.69
C ALA A 9 16.59 -34.59 -13.59
N LEU A 10 16.10 -33.33 -13.67
CA LEU A 10 14.67 -33.00 -13.65
C LEU A 10 13.94 -33.47 -14.93
N LEU A 11 14.60 -33.45 -16.09
CA LEU A 11 14.03 -33.92 -17.36
C LEU A 11 14.01 -35.44 -17.46
N ALA A 12 14.73 -36.14 -16.61
CA ALA A 12 14.82 -37.61 -16.58
C ALA A 12 13.82 -38.28 -15.61
N ILE A 13 13.01 -37.50 -14.88
CA ILE A 13 11.96 -38.03 -14.00
C ILE A 13 10.76 -38.41 -14.87
N PRO A 14 10.39 -39.69 -15.02
CA PRO A 14 9.21 -40.09 -15.76
C PRO A 14 7.97 -39.60 -14.99
N VAL A 15 7.13 -38.80 -15.67
CA VAL A 15 5.83 -38.39 -15.13
C VAL A 15 4.91 -39.61 -15.20
N PRO A 16 4.38 -40.12 -14.08
CA PRO A 16 3.43 -41.21 -14.11
C PRO A 16 2.19 -40.81 -14.93
N ASP A 17 1.77 -41.69 -15.85
CA ASP A 17 0.54 -41.54 -16.67
C ASP A 17 0.57 -40.52 -17.82
N GLU A 18 1.70 -39.96 -18.24
CA GLU A 18 1.75 -39.02 -19.37
C GLU A 18 1.23 -39.65 -20.68
N LEU A 19 1.54 -40.89 -20.96
CA LEU A 19 1.07 -41.62 -22.15
C LEU A 19 -0.44 -41.93 -22.07
N ASP A 20 -0.97 -42.20 -20.90
CA ASP A 20 -2.39 -42.45 -20.68
C ASP A 20 -3.22 -41.17 -20.66
N ALA A 21 -2.66 -40.07 -20.19
CA ALA A 21 -3.28 -38.74 -20.29
C ALA A 21 -3.35 -38.29 -21.77
N GLN A 22 -2.28 -38.52 -22.54
CA GLN A 22 -2.20 -38.20 -23.96
C GLN A 22 -3.19 -39.05 -24.77
N ARG A 23 -3.31 -40.34 -24.48
CA ARG A 23 -4.30 -41.23 -25.13
C ARG A 23 -5.76 -40.86 -24.81
N ARG A 24 -6.06 -40.36 -23.62
CA ARG A 24 -7.41 -39.96 -23.23
C ARG A 24 -7.82 -38.59 -23.80
N THR A 25 -6.87 -37.66 -23.94
CA THR A 25 -7.18 -36.31 -24.43
C THR A 25 -7.11 -36.18 -25.95
N TRP A 26 -6.31 -37.01 -26.65
CA TRP A 26 -6.15 -36.94 -28.10
C TRP A 26 -7.44 -37.16 -28.91
N PRO A 27 -8.35 -38.10 -28.57
CA PRO A 27 -9.60 -38.26 -29.27
C PRO A 27 -10.55 -37.08 -29.15
N VAL A 28 -10.52 -36.39 -27.98
CA VAL A 28 -11.34 -35.20 -27.72
C VAL A 28 -10.86 -34.02 -28.57
N VAL A 29 -9.55 -33.85 -28.67
CA VAL A 29 -8.93 -32.81 -29.51
C VAL A 29 -9.20 -33.10 -30.98
N GLN A 30 -9.07 -34.34 -31.42
CA GLN A 30 -9.33 -34.75 -32.81
C GLN A 30 -10.81 -34.60 -33.20
N ALA A 31 -11.75 -34.90 -32.31
CA ALA A 31 -13.18 -34.69 -32.52
C ALA A 31 -13.52 -33.18 -32.65
N ALA A 32 -12.90 -32.34 -31.81
CA ALA A 32 -13.08 -30.89 -31.85
C ALA A 32 -12.50 -30.23 -33.13
N PHE A 33 -11.49 -30.82 -33.74
CA PHE A 33 -10.92 -30.37 -35.03
C PHE A 33 -11.60 -31.01 -36.24
N GLY A 34 -12.23 -32.19 -36.11
CA GLY A 34 -12.91 -32.92 -37.21
C GLY A 34 -14.27 -32.34 -37.57
N GLU A 35 -14.93 -31.58 -36.71
CA GLU A 35 -16.23 -30.96 -36.97
C GLU A 35 -16.17 -29.65 -37.79
N ARG A 36 -15.00 -29.25 -38.26
CA ARG A 36 -14.86 -28.08 -39.15
C ARG A 36 -14.85 -28.52 -40.62
N GLU A 37 -16.02 -28.81 -41.18
CA GLU A 37 -16.17 -28.85 -42.63
C GLU A 37 -15.94 -27.45 -43.24
N PRO A 38 -15.13 -27.31 -44.30
CA PRO A 38 -14.94 -26.04 -44.96
C PRO A 38 -16.19 -25.67 -45.74
N ILE A 39 -16.96 -24.69 -45.24
CA ILE A 39 -18.09 -24.13 -45.95
C ILE A 39 -17.58 -23.42 -47.20
N SER A 40 -17.85 -24.00 -48.38
CA SER A 40 -17.60 -23.38 -49.69
C SER A 40 -18.56 -22.22 -49.94
N TRP A 41 -18.03 -21.00 -50.01
CA TRP A 41 -18.82 -19.79 -50.24
C TRP A 41 -18.77 -19.38 -51.71
N PRO A 42 -19.88 -19.08 -52.36
CA PRO A 42 -19.89 -18.50 -53.71
C PRO A 42 -19.45 -17.02 -53.66
N ARG A 43 -18.49 -16.65 -54.50
CA ARG A 43 -17.97 -15.31 -54.68
C ARG A 43 -19.05 -14.37 -55.24
N ARG A 44 -19.63 -13.48 -54.41
CA ARG A 44 -20.28 -12.25 -54.85
C ARG A 44 -19.96 -11.09 -53.88
N HIS A 45 -19.75 -9.91 -54.48
CA HIS A 45 -19.14 -8.69 -53.90
C HIS A 45 -19.97 -7.90 -52.86
N ALA A 46 -20.62 -8.58 -51.87
CA ALA A 46 -21.42 -7.93 -50.84
C ALA A 46 -20.72 -7.87 -49.44
N ARG A 47 -19.45 -8.22 -49.38
CA ARG A 47 -18.76 -8.43 -48.09
C ARG A 47 -18.33 -7.19 -47.27
N PRO A 48 -17.98 -6.00 -47.83
CA PRO A 48 -17.59 -4.88 -46.96
C PRO A 48 -18.79 -4.21 -46.28
N VAL A 49 -19.98 -4.24 -46.90
CA VAL A 49 -21.18 -3.58 -46.36
C VAL A 49 -21.75 -4.35 -45.17
N LEU A 50 -21.73 -5.69 -45.20
CA LEU A 50 -22.24 -6.51 -44.11
C LEU A 50 -21.29 -6.47 -42.88
N ALA A 51 -19.99 -6.49 -43.11
CA ALA A 51 -19.00 -6.35 -42.01
C ALA A 51 -19.11 -4.98 -41.36
N PHE A 52 -19.33 -3.93 -42.14
CA PHE A 52 -19.49 -2.57 -41.61
C PHE A 52 -20.82 -2.40 -40.85
N ALA A 53 -21.91 -3.02 -41.35
CA ALA A 53 -23.19 -3.01 -40.67
C ALA A 53 -23.17 -3.80 -39.34
N VAL A 54 -22.48 -4.95 -39.29
CA VAL A 54 -22.27 -5.71 -38.04
C VAL A 54 -21.39 -4.92 -37.04
N LEU A 55 -20.34 -4.26 -37.52
CA LEU A 55 -19.49 -3.41 -36.67
C LEU A 55 -20.27 -2.21 -36.11
N LEU A 56 -21.09 -1.56 -36.93
CA LEU A 56 -21.97 -0.48 -36.49
C LEU A 56 -23.07 -0.95 -35.54
N ALA A 57 -23.63 -2.14 -35.74
CA ALA A 57 -24.60 -2.73 -34.82
C ALA A 57 -23.99 -3.10 -33.47
N LEU A 58 -22.76 -3.62 -33.47
CA LEU A 58 -22.00 -3.91 -32.23
C LEU A 58 -21.62 -2.63 -31.49
N LEU A 59 -21.22 -1.58 -32.21
CA LEU A 59 -20.94 -0.25 -31.62
C LEU A 59 -22.23 0.38 -31.07
N ALA A 60 -23.36 0.31 -31.79
CA ALA A 60 -24.62 0.81 -31.30
C ALA A 60 -25.16 0.03 -30.10
N ALA A 61 -24.97 -1.30 -30.08
CA ALA A 61 -25.30 -2.13 -28.94
C ALA A 61 -24.42 -1.81 -27.71
N ALA A 62 -23.11 -1.58 -27.90
CA ALA A 62 -22.20 -1.19 -26.81
C ALA A 62 -22.49 0.23 -26.25
N LEU A 63 -23.04 1.11 -27.08
CA LEU A 63 -23.41 2.49 -26.66
C LEU A 63 -24.87 2.57 -26.11
N SER A 64 -25.65 1.52 -26.23
CA SER A 64 -27.02 1.47 -25.65
C SER A 64 -26.98 1.35 -24.12
N PRO A 65 -28.02 1.82 -23.38
CA PRO A 65 -28.05 1.70 -21.91
C PRO A 65 -27.83 0.26 -21.40
N PRO A 66 -28.42 -0.81 -21.95
CA PRO A 66 -28.14 -2.18 -21.54
C PRO A 66 -26.74 -2.66 -21.95
N GLY A 67 -26.23 -2.22 -23.11
CA GLY A 67 -24.85 -2.56 -23.55
C GLY A 67 -23.78 -1.93 -22.71
N ARG A 68 -23.99 -0.70 -22.23
CA ARG A 68 -23.09 -0.04 -21.28
C ARG A 68 -23.08 -0.74 -19.92
N ALA A 69 -24.25 -1.24 -19.46
CA ALA A 69 -24.33 -2.03 -18.22
C ALA A 69 -23.56 -3.34 -18.35
N PHE A 70 -23.70 -4.07 -19.46
CA PHE A 70 -22.96 -5.29 -19.72
C PHE A 70 -21.44 -5.06 -19.86
N VAL A 71 -21.04 -4.02 -20.61
CA VAL A 71 -19.62 -3.64 -20.71
C VAL A 71 -19.04 -3.25 -19.34
N ARG A 72 -19.84 -2.58 -18.49
CA ARG A 72 -19.45 -2.24 -17.13
C ARG A 72 -19.27 -3.49 -16.26
N GLU A 73 -20.24 -4.43 -16.32
CA GLU A 73 -20.19 -5.67 -15.55
C GLU A 73 -19.02 -6.59 -15.97
N VAL A 74 -18.71 -6.65 -17.26
CA VAL A 74 -17.51 -7.35 -17.78
C VAL A 74 -16.23 -6.66 -17.35
N ARG A 75 -16.19 -5.33 -17.35
CA ARG A 75 -15.04 -4.55 -16.86
C ARG A 75 -14.83 -4.73 -15.35
N GLU A 76 -15.90 -4.69 -14.55
CA GLU A 76 -15.87 -4.98 -13.12
C GLU A 76 -15.34 -6.40 -12.86
N ALA A 77 -15.76 -7.39 -13.63
CA ALA A 77 -15.30 -8.78 -13.53
C ALA A 77 -13.81 -8.94 -13.91
N ILE A 78 -13.29 -8.10 -14.84
CA ILE A 78 -11.89 -8.11 -15.29
C ILE A 78 -11.00 -7.16 -14.46
N GLY A 79 -11.57 -6.38 -13.51
CA GLY A 79 -10.81 -5.44 -12.69
C GLY A 79 -10.28 -4.20 -13.44
N VAL A 80 -10.77 -3.92 -14.65
CA VAL A 80 -10.32 -2.80 -15.49
C VAL A 80 -10.99 -1.48 -15.10
N GLU A 81 -12.14 -1.52 -14.42
CA GLU A 81 -12.94 -0.31 -14.12
C GLU A 81 -12.37 0.59 -13.01
N ASN A 82 -11.37 0.13 -12.28
CA ASN A 82 -10.82 0.90 -11.16
C ASN A 82 -9.64 1.79 -11.54
N ALA A 83 -9.26 1.84 -12.82
CA ALA A 83 -8.21 2.73 -13.30
C ALA A 83 -8.82 4.00 -13.89
N GLN A 84 -8.54 5.14 -13.28
CA GLN A 84 -8.99 6.46 -13.78
C GLN A 84 -7.84 7.20 -14.46
N GLU A 85 -8.19 8.05 -15.44
CA GLU A 85 -7.20 8.86 -16.16
C GLU A 85 -6.37 9.76 -15.24
N ALA A 86 -5.13 9.99 -15.64
CA ALA A 86 -4.19 10.79 -14.89
C ALA A 86 -4.52 12.28 -15.01
N LEU A 87 -4.80 12.93 -13.88
CA LEU A 87 -4.96 14.40 -13.80
C LEU A 87 -3.66 15.11 -13.38
N PHE A 88 -2.70 14.37 -12.87
CA PHE A 88 -1.40 14.88 -12.40
C PHE A 88 -0.35 13.76 -12.46
N SER A 89 0.91 14.08 -12.20
CA SER A 89 1.98 13.09 -12.02
C SER A 89 2.58 13.17 -10.62
N LEU A 90 2.89 12.03 -10.00
CA LEU A 90 3.60 12.00 -8.72
C LEU A 90 5.02 12.55 -8.88
N ARG A 91 5.40 13.46 -8.00
CA ARG A 91 6.75 14.02 -7.98
C ARG A 91 7.69 13.12 -7.18
N GLY A 92 8.83 12.77 -7.79
CA GLY A 92 9.82 11.89 -7.14
C GLY A 92 9.58 10.39 -7.32
N GLY A 93 8.69 10.02 -8.25
CA GLY A 93 8.46 8.62 -8.63
C GLY A 93 7.71 7.81 -7.58
N GLY A 94 7.77 6.48 -7.72
CA GLY A 94 7.12 5.54 -6.82
C GLY A 94 5.60 5.49 -6.96
N ARG A 95 4.96 4.71 -6.09
CA ARG A 95 3.49 4.54 -6.02
C ARG A 95 2.98 5.01 -4.67
N LEU A 96 1.93 5.82 -4.67
CA LEU A 96 1.31 6.33 -3.45
C LEU A 96 0.07 5.50 -3.14
N LEU A 97 -0.01 4.97 -1.92
CA LEU A 97 -1.20 4.33 -1.37
C LEU A 97 -1.92 5.35 -0.49
N VAL A 98 -3.17 5.58 -0.78
CA VAL A 98 -4.05 6.43 0.02
C VAL A 98 -5.33 5.71 0.39
N VAL A 99 -5.99 6.13 1.45
CA VAL A 99 -7.27 5.56 1.88
C VAL A 99 -8.31 6.67 1.97
N SER A 100 -9.37 6.54 1.20
CA SER A 100 -10.54 7.42 1.22
C SER A 100 -11.75 6.73 1.85
N ARG A 101 -12.91 7.37 1.76
CA ARG A 101 -14.18 6.78 2.19
C ARG A 101 -14.56 5.55 1.35
N GLU A 102 -14.22 5.54 0.05
CA GLU A 102 -14.50 4.41 -0.85
C GLU A 102 -13.57 3.23 -0.63
N GLY A 103 -12.36 3.50 -0.11
CA GLY A 103 -11.35 2.48 0.16
C GLY A 103 -9.94 2.93 -0.18
N PRO A 104 -8.97 2.00 -0.21
CA PRO A 104 -7.61 2.27 -0.59
C PRO A 104 -7.45 2.40 -2.10
N TRP A 105 -6.69 3.40 -2.52
CA TRP A 105 -6.31 3.68 -3.89
C TRP A 105 -4.81 3.60 -4.07
N ILE A 106 -4.37 3.07 -5.18
CA ILE A 106 -2.99 3.18 -5.64
C ILE A 106 -2.91 4.27 -6.71
N VAL A 107 -2.07 5.26 -6.48
CA VAL A 107 -1.72 6.30 -7.44
C VAL A 107 -0.37 5.96 -8.06
N GLN A 108 -0.34 5.84 -9.38
CA GLN A 108 0.87 5.52 -10.15
C GLN A 108 1.75 6.76 -10.37
N PRO A 109 3.01 6.62 -10.78
CA PRO A 109 3.90 7.75 -11.06
C PRO A 109 3.34 8.73 -12.11
N ASN A 110 2.59 8.24 -13.09
CA ASN A 110 1.93 9.05 -14.10
C ASN A 110 0.62 9.71 -13.62
N GLY A 111 0.24 9.50 -12.35
CA GLY A 111 -0.98 10.03 -11.75
C GLY A 111 -2.25 9.22 -12.01
N SER A 112 -2.18 8.16 -12.82
CA SER A 112 -3.31 7.24 -12.92
C SER A 112 -3.57 6.57 -11.57
N ARG A 113 -4.84 6.30 -11.27
CA ARG A 113 -5.23 5.79 -9.97
C ARG A 113 -6.16 4.59 -10.08
N ARG A 114 -6.08 3.70 -9.11
CA ARG A 114 -6.89 2.49 -9.04
C ARG A 114 -7.44 2.29 -7.63
N LEU A 115 -8.75 2.14 -7.52
CA LEU A 115 -9.42 1.68 -6.30
C LEU A 115 -9.22 0.18 -6.14
N LEU A 116 -8.78 -0.26 -4.96
CA LEU A 116 -8.57 -1.67 -4.66
C LEU A 116 -9.82 -2.38 -4.11
N GLY A 117 -10.88 -1.63 -3.83
CA GLY A 117 -12.14 -2.11 -3.27
C GLY A 117 -12.49 -1.46 -1.93
N SER A 118 -13.62 -1.84 -1.35
CA SER A 118 -14.14 -1.25 -0.11
C SER A 118 -13.43 -1.81 1.12
N TYR A 119 -12.25 -1.30 1.42
CA TYR A 119 -11.47 -1.61 2.61
C TYR A 119 -11.31 -0.36 3.47
N ARG A 120 -11.17 -0.54 4.79
CA ARG A 120 -11.10 0.56 5.77
C ARG A 120 -9.69 1.08 6.02
N ASP A 121 -8.68 0.25 5.79
CA ASP A 121 -7.26 0.56 6.01
C ASP A 121 -6.41 -0.34 5.12
N ALA A 122 -5.22 0.13 4.75
CA ALA A 122 -4.29 -0.64 3.93
C ALA A 122 -2.83 -0.25 4.21
N SER A 123 -1.91 -1.13 3.83
CA SER A 123 -0.46 -0.89 3.94
C SER A 123 0.29 -1.64 2.84
N TRP A 124 1.35 -1.05 2.31
CA TRP A 124 2.26 -1.70 1.39
C TRP A 124 3.01 -2.87 2.04
N SER A 125 3.28 -3.93 1.26
CA SER A 125 4.35 -4.87 1.59
C SER A 125 5.72 -4.17 1.49
N PRO A 126 6.78 -4.69 2.15
CA PRO A 126 8.10 -4.06 2.15
C PRO A 126 8.69 -3.80 0.77
N THR A 127 8.36 -4.64 -0.20
CA THR A 127 8.82 -4.53 -1.59
C THR A 127 7.83 -3.79 -2.51
N GLY A 128 6.66 -3.38 -1.99
CA GLY A 128 5.57 -2.78 -2.78
C GLY A 128 4.92 -3.73 -3.79
N ARG A 129 5.19 -5.03 -3.71
CA ARG A 129 4.56 -6.02 -4.60
C ARG A 129 3.11 -6.30 -4.24
N PHE A 130 2.75 -6.12 -2.97
CA PHE A 130 1.44 -6.42 -2.45
C PHE A 130 0.94 -5.30 -1.55
N VAL A 131 -0.35 -5.32 -1.29
CA VAL A 131 -1.03 -4.48 -0.31
C VAL A 131 -1.78 -5.38 0.65
N ILE A 132 -1.65 -5.14 1.96
CA ILE A 132 -2.55 -5.72 2.94
C ILE A 132 -3.67 -4.73 3.24
N ALA A 133 -4.90 -5.18 3.20
CA ALA A 133 -6.07 -4.37 3.43
C ALA A 133 -6.99 -5.00 4.49
N ALA A 134 -7.76 -4.17 5.17
CA ALA A 134 -8.69 -4.59 6.22
C ALA A 134 -10.13 -4.23 5.86
N ARG A 135 -11.00 -5.22 5.90
CA ARG A 135 -12.46 -5.06 6.04
C ARG A 135 -12.88 -5.26 7.49
N GLU A 136 -14.19 -5.12 7.76
CA GLU A 136 -14.70 -5.29 9.12
C GLU A 136 -14.32 -6.63 9.75
N ASN A 137 -14.49 -7.72 8.98
CA ASN A 137 -14.29 -9.08 9.49
C ASN A 137 -13.28 -9.87 8.65
N GLU A 138 -12.38 -9.18 7.94
CA GLU A 138 -11.45 -9.83 7.04
C GLU A 138 -10.16 -9.04 6.86
N LEU A 139 -9.04 -9.76 6.88
CA LEU A 139 -7.73 -9.30 6.45
C LEU A 139 -7.47 -9.87 5.06
N VAL A 140 -7.11 -9.02 4.09
CA VAL A 140 -6.98 -9.43 2.68
C VAL A 140 -5.65 -8.97 2.13
N ALA A 141 -4.88 -9.87 1.52
CA ALA A 141 -3.70 -9.52 0.74
C ALA A 141 -4.06 -9.38 -0.73
N LEU A 142 -3.66 -8.26 -1.32
CA LEU A 142 -3.99 -7.86 -2.68
C LEU A 142 -2.72 -7.65 -3.50
N GLU A 143 -2.81 -7.90 -4.79
CA GLU A 143 -1.89 -7.33 -5.78
C GLU A 143 -2.24 -5.85 -6.03
N PRO A 144 -1.31 -5.05 -6.58
CA PRO A 144 -1.58 -3.65 -6.87
C PRO A 144 -2.66 -3.40 -7.93
N ASP A 145 -3.07 -4.44 -8.65
CA ASP A 145 -4.20 -4.40 -9.59
C ASP A 145 -5.56 -4.70 -8.93
N GLY A 146 -5.57 -5.02 -7.63
CA GLY A 146 -6.76 -5.36 -6.86
C GLY A 146 -7.05 -6.86 -6.78
N THR A 147 -6.26 -7.71 -7.45
CA THR A 147 -6.42 -9.17 -7.38
C THR A 147 -6.15 -9.69 -5.97
N THR A 148 -7.06 -10.48 -5.44
CA THR A 148 -6.90 -11.10 -4.11
C THR A 148 -5.94 -12.28 -4.17
N ARG A 149 -4.91 -12.26 -3.34
CA ARG A 149 -3.96 -13.36 -3.16
C ARG A 149 -4.45 -14.38 -2.12
N TRP A 150 -4.85 -13.87 -0.98
CA TRP A 150 -5.44 -14.65 0.10
C TRP A 150 -6.27 -13.74 1.02
N SER A 151 -7.15 -14.35 1.77
CA SER A 151 -7.91 -13.69 2.81
C SER A 151 -7.97 -14.51 4.10
N LEU A 152 -8.16 -13.81 5.21
CA LEU A 152 -8.23 -14.39 6.55
C LEU A 152 -9.38 -13.77 7.32
N ALA A 153 -10.40 -14.57 7.64
CA ALA A 153 -11.55 -14.14 8.42
C ALA A 153 -11.15 -13.91 9.89
N ARG A 154 -11.33 -12.68 10.37
CA ARG A 154 -11.13 -12.27 11.77
C ARG A 154 -12.07 -11.12 12.11
N PRO A 155 -12.64 -11.06 13.31
CA PRO A 155 -13.57 -9.99 13.68
C PRO A 155 -12.87 -8.66 13.91
N ASP A 156 -13.48 -7.55 13.45
CA ASP A 156 -13.04 -6.17 13.60
C ASP A 156 -11.55 -5.97 13.28
N VAL A 157 -11.18 -6.30 12.03
CA VAL A 157 -9.80 -6.15 11.55
C VAL A 157 -9.48 -4.68 11.29
N ARG A 158 -8.38 -4.19 11.85
CA ARG A 158 -7.91 -2.81 11.71
C ARG A 158 -6.39 -2.72 11.75
N LEU A 159 -5.87 -1.62 11.24
CA LEU A 159 -4.48 -1.21 11.35
C LEU A 159 -3.49 -2.28 10.86
N PRO A 160 -3.74 -2.92 9.71
CA PRO A 160 -2.80 -3.89 9.19
C PRO A 160 -1.51 -3.19 8.77
N ARG A 161 -0.38 -3.75 9.15
CA ARG A 161 0.95 -3.25 8.76
C ARG A 161 1.82 -4.42 8.32
N TRP A 162 2.30 -4.32 7.10
CA TRP A 162 3.19 -5.30 6.51
C TRP A 162 4.64 -4.91 6.73
N GLY A 163 5.48 -5.82 7.17
CA GLY A 163 6.90 -5.60 7.39
C GLY A 163 7.71 -6.85 7.10
N GLY A 164 9.01 -6.78 7.35
CA GLY A 164 9.96 -7.85 7.11
C GLY A 164 10.99 -7.51 6.05
N ASN A 165 11.51 -8.52 5.38
CA ASN A 165 12.45 -8.41 4.28
C ASN A 165 11.93 -9.18 3.05
N GLU A 166 12.76 -9.38 2.03
CA GLU A 166 12.34 -10.06 0.80
C GLU A 166 12.03 -11.56 0.99
N ILE A 167 12.64 -12.19 1.98
CA ILE A 167 12.54 -13.64 2.22
C ILE A 167 11.44 -13.95 3.24
N ASP A 168 11.39 -13.17 4.34
CA ASP A 168 10.44 -13.38 5.43
C ASP A 168 9.66 -12.10 5.68
N THR A 169 8.40 -12.10 5.32
CA THR A 169 7.48 -11.00 5.55
C THR A 169 6.43 -11.35 6.59
N ARG A 170 6.04 -10.37 7.39
CA ARG A 170 5.06 -10.52 8.47
C ARG A 170 4.07 -9.38 8.44
N ILE A 171 2.84 -9.70 8.81
CA ILE A 171 1.75 -8.73 8.92
C ILE A 171 1.31 -8.68 10.37
N ALA A 172 1.32 -7.50 10.96
CA ALA A 172 0.71 -7.24 12.25
C ALA A 172 -0.62 -6.52 12.02
N TYR A 173 -1.66 -6.91 12.75
CA TYR A 173 -2.96 -6.31 12.65
C TYR A 173 -3.71 -6.40 13.97
N ARG A 174 -4.67 -5.49 14.16
CA ARG A 174 -5.57 -5.54 15.30
C ARG A 174 -6.84 -6.30 14.90
N SER A 175 -7.26 -7.25 15.74
CA SER A 175 -8.57 -7.87 15.67
C SER A 175 -9.27 -7.63 17.02
N ARG A 176 -10.34 -6.83 17.05
CA ARG A 176 -10.92 -6.26 18.26
C ARG A 176 -9.85 -5.52 19.08
N TRP A 177 -9.49 -6.04 20.25
CA TRP A 177 -8.47 -5.48 21.16
C TRP A 177 -7.14 -6.22 21.08
N GLN A 178 -7.07 -7.29 20.30
CA GLN A 178 -5.93 -8.16 20.18
C GLN A 178 -4.97 -7.67 19.09
N LEU A 179 -3.67 -7.72 19.36
CA LEU A 179 -2.63 -7.64 18.35
C LEU A 179 -2.28 -9.05 17.89
N ARG A 180 -2.40 -9.31 16.61
CA ARG A 180 -2.10 -10.58 15.98
C ARG A 180 -1.01 -10.43 14.94
N VAL A 181 -0.32 -11.52 14.68
CA VAL A 181 0.74 -11.59 13.67
C VAL A 181 0.50 -12.81 12.78
N VAL A 182 0.63 -12.60 11.47
CA VAL A 182 0.50 -13.64 10.44
C VAL A 182 1.66 -13.54 9.47
N ALA A 183 2.07 -14.63 8.83
CA ALA A 183 3.06 -14.60 7.76
C ALA A 183 2.52 -13.88 6.51
N GLY A 184 3.42 -13.42 5.63
CA GLY A 184 3.04 -12.70 4.42
C GLY A 184 2.22 -13.51 3.42
N ASP A 185 2.26 -14.83 3.51
CA ASP A 185 1.46 -15.79 2.73
C ASP A 185 0.09 -16.13 3.37
N GLY A 186 -0.24 -15.53 4.51
CA GLY A 186 -1.47 -15.76 5.26
C GLY A 186 -1.40 -16.93 6.25
N SER A 187 -0.30 -17.64 6.33
CA SER A 187 -0.13 -18.78 7.23
C SER A 187 0.29 -18.37 8.65
N GLY A 188 0.11 -19.27 9.63
CA GLY A 188 0.64 -19.10 10.98
C GLY A 188 0.08 -17.91 11.74
N ASP A 189 -1.19 -17.55 11.52
CA ASP A 189 -1.85 -16.49 12.29
C ASP A 189 -1.91 -16.81 13.77
N ARG A 190 -1.38 -15.92 14.59
CA ARG A 190 -1.34 -16.11 16.04
C ARG A 190 -1.56 -14.82 16.82
N LEU A 191 -2.01 -14.99 18.03
CA LEU A 191 -2.12 -13.91 19.01
C LEU A 191 -0.72 -13.53 19.50
N LEU A 192 -0.42 -12.23 19.49
CA LEU A 192 0.81 -11.68 20.09
C LEU A 192 0.51 -11.00 21.44
N VAL A 193 -0.55 -10.18 21.49
CA VAL A 193 -0.94 -9.44 22.70
C VAL A 193 -2.46 -9.39 22.84
N GLN A 194 -2.97 -9.67 24.02
CA GLN A 194 -4.41 -9.70 24.31
C GLN A 194 -5.09 -8.33 24.24
N ARG A 195 -4.38 -7.27 24.67
CA ARG A 195 -4.94 -5.92 24.70
C ARG A 195 -3.92 -4.92 24.18
N VAL A 196 -4.24 -4.30 23.05
CA VAL A 196 -3.42 -3.28 22.37
C VAL A 196 -4.20 -1.98 22.23
N GLY A 197 -3.49 -0.85 22.16
CA GLY A 197 -4.06 0.46 21.91
C GLY A 197 -4.53 0.65 20.45
N HIS A 198 -4.95 1.88 20.14
CA HIS A 198 -5.50 2.22 18.82
C HIS A 198 -4.44 2.72 17.82
N VAL A 199 -3.17 2.67 18.18
CA VAL A 199 -2.06 3.10 17.32
C VAL A 199 -1.62 1.95 16.42
N ALA A 200 -1.40 2.24 15.16
CA ALA A 200 -0.90 1.25 14.21
C ALA A 200 0.48 0.73 14.66
N PRO A 201 0.71 -0.59 14.65
CA PRO A 201 2.01 -1.14 14.95
C PRO A 201 3.01 -0.79 13.85
N ALA A 202 4.31 -0.81 14.16
CA ALA A 202 5.37 -0.50 13.20
C ALA A 202 6.44 -1.59 13.20
N TRP A 203 6.64 -2.22 12.06
CA TRP A 203 7.71 -3.19 11.86
C TRP A 203 9.05 -2.47 11.63
N ARG A 204 10.09 -3.02 12.23
CA ARG A 204 11.45 -2.56 11.97
C ARG A 204 11.90 -3.05 10.58
N PRO A 205 12.26 -2.15 9.65
CA PRO A 205 12.70 -2.54 8.32
C PRO A 205 13.90 -3.50 8.33
N GLY A 206 13.92 -4.45 7.41
CA GLY A 206 14.99 -5.45 7.28
C GLY A 206 14.99 -6.58 8.32
N LEU A 207 14.20 -6.46 9.39
CA LEU A 207 14.14 -7.44 10.47
C LEU A 207 12.69 -7.93 10.68
N PRO A 208 12.32 -9.11 10.19
CA PRO A 208 10.93 -9.57 10.08
C PRO A 208 10.25 -9.82 11.44
N HIS A 209 11.00 -9.84 12.53
CA HIS A 209 10.48 -10.21 13.84
C HIS A 209 10.54 -9.09 14.89
N ILE A 210 10.90 -7.86 14.53
CA ILE A 210 10.93 -6.74 15.50
C ILE A 210 9.76 -5.80 15.22
N LEU A 211 8.85 -5.69 16.19
CA LEU A 211 7.63 -4.92 16.13
C LEU A 211 7.55 -3.91 17.28
N ALA A 212 7.22 -2.67 16.95
CA ALA A 212 6.83 -1.64 17.91
C ALA A 212 5.31 -1.53 17.94
N PHE A 213 4.71 -1.40 19.12
CA PHE A 213 3.28 -1.17 19.30
C PHE A 213 3.00 -0.40 20.59
N VAL A 214 1.79 0.11 20.71
CA VAL A 214 1.31 0.77 21.93
C VAL A 214 0.36 -0.17 22.65
N ALA A 215 0.70 -0.55 23.88
CA ALA A 215 -0.15 -1.37 24.72
C ALA A 215 -1.41 -0.60 25.16
N SER A 216 -2.42 -1.29 25.68
CA SER A 216 -3.69 -0.69 26.14
C SER A 216 -3.51 0.33 27.29
N ASP A 217 -2.44 0.21 28.04
CA ASP A 217 -2.06 1.15 29.13
C ASP A 217 -1.24 2.37 28.63
N GLY A 218 -1.13 2.54 27.30
CA GLY A 218 -0.42 3.65 26.67
C GLY A 218 1.10 3.51 26.61
N ARG A 219 1.66 2.38 27.04
CA ARG A 219 3.11 2.14 26.93
C ARG A 219 3.51 1.80 25.51
N LEU A 220 4.56 2.44 25.01
CA LEU A 220 5.32 1.98 23.85
C LEU A 220 6.07 0.71 24.25
N VAL A 221 5.94 -0.33 23.43
CA VAL A 221 6.59 -1.63 23.63
C VAL A 221 7.24 -2.06 22.31
N VAL A 222 8.49 -2.52 22.39
CA VAL A 222 9.18 -3.16 21.27
C VAL A 222 9.49 -4.61 21.64
N VAL A 223 9.06 -5.52 20.75
CA VAL A 223 9.17 -6.96 20.97
C VAL A 223 9.87 -7.65 19.81
N GLN A 224 10.42 -8.82 20.10
CA GLN A 224 10.83 -9.80 19.12
C GLN A 224 9.69 -10.84 19.01
N THR A 225 9.02 -10.87 17.86
CA THR A 225 7.75 -11.60 17.72
C THR A 225 7.90 -13.12 17.56
N ASN A 226 9.07 -13.65 17.19
CA ASN A 226 9.29 -15.09 17.06
C ASN A 226 9.33 -15.85 18.39
N ASN A 227 9.66 -15.16 19.48
CA ASN A 227 9.74 -15.72 20.85
C ASN A 227 9.01 -14.86 21.89
N ASP A 228 8.23 -13.88 21.43
CA ASP A 228 7.44 -12.94 22.25
C ASP A 228 8.25 -12.16 23.28
N ARG A 229 9.58 -12.07 23.09
CA ARG A 229 10.49 -11.40 24.02
C ARG A 229 10.37 -9.89 23.89
N ARG A 230 10.02 -9.23 24.99
CA ARG A 230 10.08 -7.77 25.09
C ARG A 230 11.54 -7.29 25.08
N LEU A 231 11.89 -6.48 24.10
CA LEU A 231 13.21 -5.87 24.00
C LEU A 231 13.33 -4.66 24.93
N TRP A 232 12.35 -3.78 24.87
CA TRP A 232 12.25 -2.62 25.76
C TRP A 232 10.83 -2.05 25.76
N ALA A 233 10.53 -1.18 26.74
CA ALA A 233 9.29 -0.43 26.82
C ALA A 233 9.49 0.95 27.42
N ARG A 234 8.60 1.91 27.11
CA ARG A 234 8.61 3.29 27.63
C ARG A 234 7.19 3.78 27.87
N ARG A 235 7.00 4.57 28.91
CA ARG A 235 5.77 5.33 29.15
C ARG A 235 6.02 6.77 28.68
N LEU A 236 5.23 7.24 27.69
CA LEU A 236 5.48 8.50 27.00
C LEU A 236 4.26 9.43 26.96
N GLY A 237 3.14 9.03 27.53
CA GLY A 237 1.85 9.72 27.38
C GLY A 237 1.08 9.24 26.16
N ARG A 238 0.20 10.10 25.61
CA ARG A 238 -0.64 9.78 24.46
C ARG A 238 0.19 9.73 23.18
N ILE A 239 0.35 8.53 22.66
CA ILE A 239 1.04 8.25 21.39
C ILE A 239 -0.03 8.19 20.29
N GLU A 240 0.25 8.80 19.13
CA GLU A 240 -0.63 8.84 17.96
C GLU A 240 -0.06 8.04 16.79
N ARG A 241 1.27 8.01 16.62
CA ARG A 241 1.93 7.35 15.50
C ARG A 241 3.28 6.76 15.90
N LEU A 242 3.61 5.65 15.23
CA LEU A 242 4.91 5.00 15.29
C LEU A 242 5.45 4.81 13.88
N GLU A 243 6.73 5.12 13.67
CA GLU A 243 7.39 4.90 12.39
C GLU A 243 8.87 4.59 12.60
N TRP A 244 9.37 3.53 11.96
CA TRP A 244 10.80 3.27 11.92
C TRP A 244 11.46 4.02 10.76
N SER A 245 12.69 4.48 10.95
CA SER A 245 13.52 4.93 9.82
C SER A 245 13.78 3.78 8.86
N SER A 246 13.98 4.09 7.57
CA SER A 246 14.18 3.10 6.50
C SER A 246 15.33 2.12 6.77
N ASP A 247 16.39 2.57 7.50
CA ASP A 247 17.52 1.75 7.92
C ASP A 247 17.27 0.97 9.22
N GLY A 248 16.09 1.10 9.82
CA GLY A 248 15.67 0.43 11.04
C GLY A 248 16.47 0.83 12.31
N ARG A 249 17.25 1.91 12.27
CA ARG A 249 18.07 2.33 13.41
C ARG A 249 17.33 3.22 14.39
N LEU A 250 16.33 3.95 13.92
CA LEU A 250 15.59 4.94 14.68
C LEU A 250 14.09 4.63 14.65
N LEU A 251 13.43 4.85 15.78
CA LEU A 251 11.98 4.79 15.92
C LEU A 251 11.45 6.19 16.25
N LEU A 252 10.67 6.78 15.36
CA LEU A 252 9.90 7.99 15.58
C LEU A 252 8.64 7.64 16.36
N VAL A 253 8.39 8.40 17.41
CA VAL A 253 7.20 8.34 18.23
C VAL A 253 6.57 9.72 18.24
N GLN A 254 5.46 9.85 17.55
CA GLN A 254 4.64 11.04 17.58
C GLN A 254 3.57 10.89 18.66
N GLY A 255 3.53 11.85 19.56
CA GLY A 255 2.43 12.04 20.48
C GLY A 255 1.63 13.29 20.14
N TRP A 256 0.60 13.58 20.93
CA TRP A 256 -0.24 14.76 20.75
C TRP A 256 0.56 16.07 20.69
N ARG A 257 1.59 16.21 21.53
CA ARG A 257 2.41 17.42 21.66
C ARG A 257 3.90 17.14 21.75
N PHE A 258 4.34 15.97 21.33
CA PHE A 258 5.76 15.64 21.32
C PHE A 258 6.14 14.85 20.06
N LEU A 259 7.37 15.02 19.66
CA LEU A 259 7.98 14.28 18.57
C LEU A 259 9.34 13.79 19.07
N ARG A 260 9.45 12.48 19.34
CA ARG A 260 10.64 11.86 19.94
C ARG A 260 11.19 10.76 19.05
N VAL A 261 12.51 10.67 19.03
CA VAL A 261 13.18 9.62 18.26
C VAL A 261 14.05 8.79 19.19
N PHE A 262 13.81 7.49 19.17
CA PHE A 262 14.54 6.50 19.94
C PHE A 262 15.49 5.70 19.04
N SER A 263 16.62 5.23 19.58
CA SER A 263 17.42 4.19 18.93
C SER A 263 16.65 2.86 18.96
N ALA A 264 17.09 1.92 18.13
CA ALA A 264 16.55 0.55 18.14
C ALA A 264 16.66 -0.15 19.52
N THR A 265 17.56 0.30 20.38
CA THR A 265 17.73 -0.22 21.75
C THR A 265 16.90 0.54 22.80
N GLY A 266 16.02 1.45 22.37
CA GLY A 266 15.14 2.20 23.27
C GLY A 266 15.79 3.38 24.02
N ARG A 267 16.99 3.80 23.60
CA ARG A 267 17.62 5.03 24.13
C ARG A 267 17.02 6.23 23.39
N LEU A 268 16.54 7.24 24.14
CA LEU A 268 16.13 8.51 23.56
C LEU A 268 17.32 9.16 22.86
N ARG A 269 17.15 9.54 21.61
CA ARG A 269 18.16 10.20 20.79
C ARG A 269 17.85 11.66 20.59
N TYR A 270 16.56 11.96 20.32
CA TYR A 270 16.10 13.31 20.05
C TYR A 270 14.76 13.53 20.73
N ASP A 271 14.60 14.65 21.40
CA ASP A 271 13.33 15.24 21.81
C ASP A 271 13.19 16.52 20.99
N LEU A 272 12.44 16.43 19.88
CA LEU A 272 12.47 17.44 18.82
C LEU A 272 11.57 18.64 19.13
N LEU A 273 10.58 18.44 19.97
CA LEU A 273 9.60 19.45 20.33
C LEU A 273 9.35 19.37 21.83
N GLY A 274 10.09 20.19 22.57
CA GLY A 274 9.91 20.32 24.00
C GLY A 274 8.55 20.97 24.36
N PRO A 275 8.08 20.82 25.61
CA PRO A 275 6.88 21.47 26.08
C PRO A 275 7.04 23.01 26.23
N PRO A 276 5.96 23.79 25.95
CA PRO A 276 4.66 23.38 25.50
C PRO A 276 4.56 23.42 23.97
N ALA A 277 4.73 22.27 23.31
CA ALA A 277 4.56 22.20 21.86
C ALA A 277 3.07 22.27 21.48
N ALA A 278 2.78 22.90 20.33
CA ALA A 278 1.45 22.84 19.74
C ALA A 278 1.14 21.40 19.27
N PRO A 279 -0.14 21.05 19.09
CA PRO A 279 -0.54 19.74 18.56
C PRO A 279 0.15 19.41 17.25
N ILE A 280 0.61 18.18 17.13
CA ILE A 280 1.20 17.60 15.92
C ILE A 280 0.13 16.75 15.27
N VAL A 281 -0.14 17.02 13.99
CA VAL A 281 -1.19 16.32 13.24
C VAL A 281 -0.64 15.05 12.63
N ASP A 282 0.48 15.14 11.94
CA ASP A 282 1.13 13.99 11.29
C ASP A 282 2.64 14.19 11.18
N SER A 283 3.39 13.09 10.99
CA SER A 283 4.84 13.13 10.81
C SER A 283 5.35 11.93 10.03
N SER A 284 6.47 12.09 9.30
CA SER A 284 7.08 11.02 8.52
C SER A 284 8.59 11.19 8.42
N PHE A 285 9.33 10.06 8.42
CA PHE A 285 10.75 10.04 8.10
C PHE A 285 11.00 10.32 6.63
N ALA A 286 12.06 11.06 6.35
CA ALA A 286 12.63 11.08 5.00
C ALA A 286 13.16 9.68 4.63
N PRO A 287 13.15 9.28 3.34
CA PRO A 287 13.65 7.98 2.90
C PRO A 287 15.10 7.70 3.29
N SER A 288 15.90 8.75 3.48
CA SER A 288 17.26 8.62 4.00
C SER A 288 17.35 8.18 5.48
N GLY A 289 16.23 8.17 6.20
CA GLY A 289 16.17 7.93 7.65
C GLY A 289 16.82 9.03 8.50
N ARG A 290 17.24 10.15 7.90
CA ARG A 290 18.00 11.21 8.59
C ARG A 290 17.23 12.51 8.78
N GLY A 291 16.16 12.72 8.03
CA GLY A 291 15.29 13.88 8.10
C GLY A 291 13.87 13.50 8.50
N LEU A 292 13.07 14.51 8.83
CA LEU A 292 11.67 14.39 9.18
C LEU A 292 10.85 15.47 8.49
N ALA A 293 9.61 15.16 8.15
CA ALA A 293 8.57 16.15 7.87
C ALA A 293 7.46 15.99 8.91
N PHE A 294 6.79 17.08 9.29
CA PHE A 294 5.67 17.04 10.22
C PHE A 294 4.74 18.22 10.02
N VAL A 295 3.49 18.03 10.42
CA VAL A 295 2.43 19.04 10.40
C VAL A 295 2.22 19.57 11.80
N GLN A 296 2.39 20.88 11.99
CA GLN A 296 2.21 21.55 13.26
C GLN A 296 1.80 23.00 13.04
N GLN A 297 0.86 23.54 13.86
CA GLN A 297 0.44 24.97 13.83
C GLN A 297 0.01 25.46 12.45
N GLY A 298 -0.76 24.64 11.72
CA GLY A 298 -1.24 25.00 10.38
C GLY A 298 -0.15 25.16 9.33
N GLY A 299 1.01 24.56 9.54
CA GLY A 299 2.11 24.56 8.57
C GLY A 299 2.78 23.20 8.45
N VAL A 300 3.54 23.03 7.37
CA VAL A 300 4.40 21.86 7.16
C VAL A 300 5.84 22.25 7.43
N TRP A 301 6.46 21.47 8.28
CA TRP A 301 7.82 21.68 8.75
C TRP A 301 8.71 20.51 8.33
N VAL A 302 9.99 20.78 8.11
CA VAL A 302 11.00 19.75 7.87
C VAL A 302 12.21 19.96 8.78
N ILE A 303 12.78 18.85 9.18
CA ILE A 303 14.12 18.75 9.75
C ILE A 303 14.95 18.02 8.71
N ASP A 304 15.85 18.73 8.04
CA ASP A 304 16.65 18.16 6.95
C ASP A 304 17.60 17.06 7.45
N ARG A 305 18.09 17.23 8.69
CA ARG A 305 19.01 16.28 9.32
C ARG A 305 18.89 16.27 10.85
N LEU A 306 18.63 15.10 11.39
CA LEU A 306 18.68 14.86 12.83
C LEU A 306 20.14 14.95 13.31
N ARG A 307 20.41 15.77 14.35
CA ARG A 307 21.72 15.98 14.94
C ARG A 307 21.66 15.83 16.46
N PRO A 308 22.70 15.28 17.12
CA PRO A 308 22.76 15.16 18.58
C PRO A 308 22.76 16.49 19.33
N ASP A 309 23.31 17.54 18.72
CA ASP A 309 23.46 18.91 19.25
C ASP A 309 22.21 19.78 19.00
N GLY A 310 21.19 19.23 18.44
CA GLY A 310 19.94 19.90 18.10
C GLY A 310 19.63 19.85 16.61
N SER A 311 18.34 19.83 16.31
CA SER A 311 17.83 19.75 14.96
C SER A 311 16.88 20.93 14.71
N ALA A 312 17.31 21.87 13.86
CA ALA A 312 16.49 23.00 13.50
C ALA A 312 15.38 22.57 12.53
N ALA A 313 14.13 22.82 12.93
CA ALA A 313 12.98 22.71 12.05
C ALA A 313 12.81 23.99 11.23
N ARG A 314 12.56 23.85 9.94
CA ARG A 314 12.17 24.97 9.08
C ARG A 314 10.80 24.72 8.46
N ARG A 315 10.01 25.76 8.39
CA ARG A 315 8.70 25.71 7.74
C ARG A 315 8.89 25.74 6.23
N ILE A 316 8.23 24.81 5.53
CA ILE A 316 8.23 24.70 4.08
C ILE A 316 6.90 25.09 3.43
N LEU A 317 5.80 24.91 4.15
CA LEU A 317 4.48 25.42 3.78
C LEU A 317 3.90 26.18 4.99
N GLY A 318 3.37 27.36 4.73
CA GLY A 318 2.70 28.20 5.73
C GLY A 318 1.20 28.07 5.64
N GLN A 319 0.53 28.50 6.67
CA GLN A 319 -0.92 28.61 6.88
C GLN A 319 -1.81 27.72 6.01
N GLY A 320 -2.33 26.64 6.60
CA GLY A 320 -3.28 25.72 6.00
C GLY A 320 -3.63 24.60 6.95
N SER A 321 -4.83 24.06 6.85
CA SER A 321 -5.26 22.91 7.66
C SER A 321 -4.75 21.62 7.04
N PHE A 322 -3.43 21.44 7.06
CA PHE A 322 -2.80 20.21 6.61
C PHE A 322 -3.12 19.05 7.56
N THR A 323 -3.45 17.89 7.00
CA THR A 323 -3.85 16.70 7.75
C THR A 323 -2.84 15.58 7.70
N ASP A 324 -2.08 15.48 6.60
CA ASP A 324 -1.13 14.40 6.38
C ASP A 324 0.13 14.92 5.68
N VAL A 325 1.24 14.21 5.87
CA VAL A 325 2.51 14.50 5.21
C VAL A 325 3.23 13.21 4.81
N ALA A 326 3.78 13.19 3.60
CA ALA A 326 4.60 12.06 3.12
C ALA A 326 5.80 12.57 2.33
N TRP A 327 6.91 11.82 2.39
CA TRP A 327 8.08 12.05 1.56
C TRP A 327 8.00 11.26 0.27
N SER A 328 8.43 11.87 -0.84
CA SER A 328 8.66 11.13 -2.08
C SER A 328 9.79 10.10 -1.90
N PRO A 329 9.76 8.96 -2.61
CA PRO A 329 10.79 7.92 -2.51
C PRO A 329 12.20 8.42 -2.81
N ASP A 330 12.36 9.44 -3.69
CA ASP A 330 13.65 10.06 -4.00
C ASP A 330 14.12 11.07 -2.93
N GLY A 331 13.31 11.34 -1.91
CA GLY A 331 13.62 12.25 -0.81
C GLY A 331 13.70 13.74 -1.19
N LYS A 332 13.26 14.12 -2.39
CA LYS A 332 13.36 15.52 -2.87
C LYS A 332 12.09 16.32 -2.65
N TRP A 333 10.95 15.65 -2.47
CA TRP A 333 9.65 16.27 -2.33
C TRP A 333 8.95 15.83 -1.05
N VAL A 334 8.16 16.72 -0.53
CA VAL A 334 7.17 16.45 0.51
C VAL A 334 5.79 16.71 -0.10
N LEU A 335 4.92 15.75 0.06
CA LEU A 335 3.50 15.85 -0.26
C LEU A 335 2.75 16.16 1.03
N ALA A 336 1.92 17.18 1.01
CA ALA A 336 1.05 17.56 2.11
C ALA A 336 -0.41 17.55 1.66
N ALA A 337 -1.29 17.03 2.49
CA ALA A 337 -2.73 17.01 2.26
C ALA A 337 -3.37 18.23 2.91
N TRP A 338 -3.92 19.16 2.13
CA TRP A 338 -4.61 20.36 2.59
C TRP A 338 -6.12 20.21 2.43
N LYS A 339 -6.74 19.68 3.47
CA LYS A 339 -8.13 19.23 3.43
C LYS A 339 -9.14 20.37 3.18
N GLU A 340 -8.95 21.53 3.80
CA GLU A 340 -9.89 22.66 3.64
C GLU A 340 -9.87 23.25 2.23
N ALA A 341 -8.71 23.22 1.57
CA ALA A 341 -8.57 23.68 0.19
C ALA A 341 -8.90 22.59 -0.83
N ASP A 342 -9.18 21.37 -0.40
CA ASP A 342 -9.37 20.20 -1.24
C ASP A 342 -8.18 19.94 -2.17
N GLN A 343 -6.94 20.10 -1.65
CA GLN A 343 -5.71 20.07 -2.41
C GLN A 343 -4.68 19.11 -1.83
N TRP A 344 -3.89 18.53 -2.71
CA TRP A 344 -2.56 18.01 -2.41
C TRP A 344 -1.49 18.99 -2.86
N VAL A 345 -0.52 19.25 -2.00
CA VAL A 345 0.56 20.21 -2.27
C VAL A 345 1.90 19.48 -2.26
N PHE A 346 2.55 19.42 -3.41
CA PHE A 346 3.92 18.98 -3.56
C PHE A 346 4.88 20.13 -3.33
N ARG A 347 5.79 19.97 -2.37
CA ARG A 347 6.82 20.97 -2.07
C ARG A 347 8.20 20.35 -2.20
N ARG A 348 9.03 20.91 -3.08
CA ARG A 348 10.43 20.53 -3.17
C ARG A 348 11.19 20.99 -1.93
N VAL A 349 11.96 20.08 -1.30
CA VAL A 349 12.58 20.33 0.01
C VAL A 349 13.77 21.30 -0.06
N ALA A 350 14.39 21.49 -1.22
CA ALA A 350 15.44 22.48 -1.42
C ALA A 350 15.01 23.89 -0.96
N ARG A 351 15.96 24.73 -0.51
CA ARG A 351 15.69 26.05 0.08
C ARG A 351 14.83 26.96 -0.84
N VAL A 352 15.13 26.96 -2.13
CA VAL A 352 14.31 27.60 -3.17
C VAL A 352 13.59 26.48 -3.89
N GLY A 353 12.40 26.12 -3.40
CA GLY A 353 11.72 24.95 -3.91
C GLY A 353 10.43 25.29 -4.63
N LYS A 354 10.16 24.54 -5.70
CA LYS A 354 8.91 24.58 -6.45
C LYS A 354 7.76 24.05 -5.61
N ILE A 355 6.60 24.70 -5.73
CA ILE A 355 5.31 24.25 -5.16
C ILE A 355 4.41 23.88 -6.33
N GLU A 356 3.73 22.76 -6.25
CA GLU A 356 2.76 22.32 -7.23
C GLU A 356 1.52 21.80 -6.47
N GLY A 357 0.34 22.24 -6.91
CA GLY A 357 -0.94 21.81 -6.34
C GLY A 357 -1.65 20.80 -7.23
N VAL A 358 -2.47 19.97 -6.60
CA VAL A 358 -3.48 19.11 -7.23
C VAL A 358 -4.79 19.44 -6.58
N ASP A 359 -5.74 19.93 -7.34
CA ASP A 359 -7.05 20.36 -6.88
C ASP A 359 -8.10 19.23 -6.95
N ASN A 360 -9.25 19.44 -6.31
CA ASN A 360 -10.41 18.55 -6.35
C ASN A 360 -10.08 17.12 -5.91
N VAL A 361 -9.26 16.99 -4.88
CA VAL A 361 -8.77 15.68 -4.41
C VAL A 361 -9.92 14.83 -3.87
N ALA A 362 -10.87 15.42 -3.15
CA ALA A 362 -12.01 14.69 -2.61
C ALA A 362 -12.89 14.08 -3.71
N GLU A 363 -13.12 14.80 -4.79
CA GLU A 363 -13.86 14.30 -5.94
C GLU A 363 -13.12 13.13 -6.62
N GLN A 364 -11.80 13.28 -6.75
CA GLN A 364 -10.95 12.29 -7.41
C GLN A 364 -10.89 10.94 -6.67
N PHE A 365 -11.13 10.90 -5.36
CA PHE A 365 -11.00 9.70 -4.53
C PHE A 365 -12.29 9.32 -3.78
N GLY A 366 -13.44 9.90 -4.15
CA GLY A 366 -14.72 9.65 -3.46
C GLY A 366 -14.72 10.11 -1.99
N GLY A 367 -13.96 11.16 -1.69
CA GLY A 367 -13.74 11.75 -0.38
C GLY A 367 -12.28 12.04 -0.14
N PHE A 368 -11.96 13.00 0.71
CA PHE A 368 -10.58 13.44 0.95
C PHE A 368 -9.77 12.31 1.60
N PRO A 369 -8.71 11.79 0.91
CA PRO A 369 -7.98 10.62 1.36
C PRO A 369 -6.86 10.96 2.34
N SER A 370 -6.50 10.00 3.20
CA SER A 370 -5.29 10.01 4.03
C SER A 370 -4.16 9.20 3.39
N PHE A 371 -2.91 9.54 3.69
CA PHE A 371 -1.75 8.82 3.17
C PHE A 371 -1.48 7.55 3.97
N ALA A 372 -1.48 6.41 3.27
CA ALA A 372 -1.16 5.10 3.85
C ALA A 372 0.28 4.65 3.56
N GLY A 373 0.97 5.29 2.62
CA GLY A 373 2.38 5.06 2.34
C GLY A 373 2.77 5.42 0.92
N TRP A 374 3.97 5.96 0.75
CA TRP A 374 4.57 6.24 -0.55
C TRP A 374 5.79 5.35 -0.73
N CYS A 375 5.70 4.44 -1.66
CA CYS A 375 6.62 3.31 -1.79
C CYS A 375 7.20 3.22 -3.20
N CYS A 376 8.36 2.62 -3.20
CA CYS A 376 8.99 1.86 -4.28
C CYS A 376 9.15 2.64 -5.58
N PRO A 377 10.36 3.04 -5.90
CA PRO A 377 10.69 3.72 -7.16
C PRO A 377 10.46 2.83 -8.37
#